data_30fbe668eb85c477d9160390d5c60127
#
_entry.id   30fbe668eb85c477d9160390d5c60127
#
_cell.length_a   1.000
_cell.length_b   1.000
_cell.length_c   1.000
_cell.angle_alpha   90.00
_cell.angle_beta   90.00
_cell.angle_gamma   90.00
#
_symmetry.space_group_name_H-M   'P 1'
#
loop_
_entity.id
_entity.type
_entity.pdbx_description
1 polymer ?
#
loop_
_entity_poly.entity_id
_entity_poly.type
_entity_poly.pdbx_seq_one_letter_code
_entity_poly.pdbx_strand_id
1 'polypeptide(L)'
;LTLTVVAAPRSGLPGLSRTAHLQRLLDVYGGLLTDRQREACRLHLDEDWSFAELAEDLGCSRSGAHDLVRRGLAQLEHCEARLGHAAELARRDAVEAELRAALAHQRAGSGAPH
;
A
#
# COMPACT_ATOMS: atom_id res chain seq x y z
N LEU A 1 -12.39 -19.72 -12.65
CA LEU A 1 -12.15 -19.44 -12.56
C LEU A 1 -11.78 -19.00 -12.38
N THR A 2 -12.00 -18.96 -12.13
CA THR A 2 -11.69 -18.54 -11.94
C THR A 2 -11.31 -18.02 -11.38
N LEU A 3 -11.40 -18.04 -10.85
CA LEU A 3 -11.02 -17.49 -10.39
C LEU A 3 -10.64 -16.98 -9.97
N THR A 4 -10.73 -17.13 -9.83
CA THR A 4 -10.36 -16.64 -9.49
C THR A 4 -10.11 -15.93 -9.14
N VAL A 5 -10.32 -15.85 -8.99
CA VAL A 5 -10.03 -15.08 -8.81
C VAL A 5 -9.84 -14.45 -8.28
N VAL A 6 -10.09 -14.49 -7.85
CA VAL A 6 -9.90 -13.93 -7.46
C VAL A 6 -9.38 -13.43 -7.09
N ALA A 7 -9.29 -13.57 -6.92
CA ALA A 7 -8.77 -13.10 -6.64
C ALA A 7 -8.37 -12.49 -6.76
N ALA A 8 -8.39 -12.38 -6.95
CA ALA A 8 -7.91 -11.81 -7.10
C ALA A 8 -7.56 -11.07 -7.25
N PRO A 9 -7.86 -10.85 -7.11
CA PRO A 9 -7.40 -9.84 -7.53
C PRO A 9 -6.27 -9.66 -7.65
N ARG A 10 -6.06 -9.99 -7.51
CA ARG A 10 -5.12 -9.96 -7.69
C ARG A 10 -4.82 -9.85 -8.92
N SER A 11 -5.31 -9.49 -9.51
CA SER A 11 -5.18 -9.30 -10.69
C SER A 11 -3.96 -8.80 -11.16
N GLY A 12 -3.46 -8.98 -12.19
CA GLY A 12 -2.25 -8.51 -12.70
C GLY A 12 -1.09 -9.09 -11.93
N LEU A 13 -0.30 -8.26 -11.33
CA LEU A 13 0.92 -8.68 -10.66
C LEU A 13 0.68 -8.78 -9.15
N PRO A 14 0.47 -9.99 -8.62
CA PRO A 14 0.16 -10.12 -7.21
C PRO A 14 1.21 -9.51 -6.29
N GLY A 15 2.50 -9.62 -6.64
CA GLY A 15 3.56 -9.03 -5.86
C GLY A 15 3.47 -7.53 -5.81
N LEU A 16 3.16 -6.93 -6.95
CA LEU A 16 2.99 -5.49 -7.05
C LEU A 16 1.77 -5.02 -6.28
N SER A 17 0.69 -5.77 -6.37
CA SER A 17 -0.52 -5.47 -5.60
C SER A 17 -0.27 -5.50 -4.11
N ARG A 18 0.52 -6.48 -3.67
CA ARG A 18 0.86 -6.58 -2.26
C ARG A 18 1.72 -5.40 -1.82
N THR A 19 2.68 -5.02 -2.61
CA THR A 19 3.53 -3.87 -2.28
C THR A 19 2.70 -2.60 -2.16
N ALA A 20 1.81 -2.36 -3.12
CA ALA A 20 0.94 -1.20 -3.09
C ALA A 20 0.03 -1.20 -1.86
N HIS A 21 -0.48 -2.36 -1.51
CA HIS A 21 -1.30 -2.51 -0.31
C HIS A 21 -0.52 -2.15 0.95
N LEU A 22 0.69 -2.69 1.08
CA LEU A 22 1.53 -2.42 2.25
C LEU A 22 1.94 -0.95 2.32
N GLN A 23 2.21 -0.33 1.17
CA GLN A 23 2.53 1.09 1.13
C GLN A 23 1.36 1.93 1.63
N ARG A 24 0.14 1.56 1.25
CA ARG A 24 -1.05 2.25 1.74
C ARG A 24 -1.22 2.06 3.24
N LEU A 25 -0.97 0.86 3.74
CA LEU A 25 -1.04 0.63 5.19
C LEU A 25 -0.02 1.49 5.93
N LEU A 26 1.17 1.62 5.37
CA LEU A 26 2.20 2.46 5.98
C LEU A 26 1.77 3.93 6.01
N ASP A 27 1.16 4.41 4.93
CA ASP A 27 0.66 5.78 4.88
C ASP A 27 -0.40 6.03 5.95
N VAL A 28 -1.29 5.08 6.15
CA VAL A 28 -2.40 5.26 7.09
C VAL A 28 -1.97 5.03 8.53
N TYR A 29 -1.20 3.98 8.77
CA TYR A 29 -0.91 3.53 10.13
C TYR A 29 0.54 3.71 10.57
N GLY A 30 1.39 4.28 9.71
CA GLY A 30 2.82 4.40 10.02
C GLY A 30 3.09 5.13 11.33
N GLY A 31 2.23 6.07 11.69
CA GLY A 31 2.39 6.80 12.95
C GLY A 31 2.24 5.95 14.19
N LEU A 32 1.71 4.73 14.05
CA LEU A 32 1.56 3.80 15.18
C LEU A 32 2.78 2.89 15.34
N LEU A 33 3.72 2.94 14.41
CA LEU A 33 4.96 2.17 14.52
C LEU A 33 5.98 2.98 15.30
N THR A 34 6.99 2.28 15.84
CA THR A 34 8.13 2.99 16.39
C THR A 34 8.84 3.71 15.24
N ASP A 35 9.58 4.77 15.55
CA ASP A 35 10.31 5.52 14.53
C ASP A 35 11.21 4.60 13.71
N ARG A 36 11.89 3.69 14.38
CA ARG A 36 12.82 2.78 13.75
C ARG A 36 12.10 1.77 12.83
N GLN A 37 10.97 1.23 13.27
CA GLN A 37 10.16 0.35 12.44
C GLN A 37 9.60 1.07 11.22
N ARG A 38 9.10 2.28 11.43
CA ARG A 38 8.53 3.07 10.35
C ARG A 38 9.58 3.38 9.29
N GLU A 39 10.75 3.79 9.73
CA GLU A 39 11.83 4.11 8.79
C GLU A 39 12.27 2.88 8.02
N ALA A 40 12.43 1.74 8.70
CA ALA A 40 12.81 0.51 8.04
C ALA A 40 11.78 0.08 6.99
N CYS A 41 10.52 0.16 7.36
CA CYS A 41 9.44 -0.20 6.43
C CYS A 41 9.37 0.77 5.25
N ARG A 42 9.55 2.05 5.50
CA ARG A 42 9.53 3.06 4.45
C ARG A 42 10.65 2.82 3.44
N LEU A 43 11.86 2.62 3.93
CA LEU A 43 13.00 2.40 3.04
C LEU A 43 12.83 1.11 2.23
N HIS A 44 12.31 0.08 2.85
CA HIS A 44 12.11 -1.19 2.18
C HIS A 44 10.99 -1.13 1.14
N LEU A 45 9.86 -0.52 1.49
CA LEU A 45 8.69 -0.50 0.60
C LEU A 45 8.78 0.60 -0.46
N ASP A 46 9.19 1.80 -0.06
CA ASP A 46 9.15 2.95 -0.98
C ASP A 46 10.45 3.13 -1.76
N GLU A 47 11.58 2.83 -1.12
CA GLU A 47 12.89 3.03 -1.73
C GLU A 47 13.52 1.73 -2.24
N ASP A 48 12.83 0.62 -2.01
CA ASP A 48 13.26 -0.69 -2.50
C ASP A 48 14.63 -1.13 -1.96
N TRP A 49 14.93 -0.75 -0.72
CA TRP A 49 16.20 -1.12 -0.09
C TRP A 49 16.19 -2.59 0.33
N SER A 50 17.31 -3.26 0.13
CA SER A 50 17.49 -4.62 0.61
C SER A 50 17.71 -4.62 2.12
N PHE A 51 17.61 -5.79 2.73
CA PHE A 51 17.87 -5.90 4.17
C PHE A 51 19.33 -5.62 4.51
N ALA A 52 20.24 -5.92 3.59
CA ALA A 52 21.67 -5.60 3.79
C ALA A 52 21.85 -4.07 3.82
N GLU A 53 21.22 -3.36 2.92
CA GLU A 53 21.29 -1.90 2.88
C GLU A 53 20.68 -1.27 4.13
N LEU A 54 19.53 -1.82 4.56
CA LEU A 54 18.88 -1.37 5.78
C LEU A 54 19.77 -1.58 7.00
N ALA A 55 20.41 -2.75 7.07
CA ALA A 55 21.27 -3.08 8.18
C ALA A 55 22.41 -2.08 8.32
N GLU A 56 22.99 -1.72 7.19
CA GLU A 56 24.07 -0.76 7.16
C GLU A 56 23.62 0.61 7.65
N ASP A 57 22.50 1.07 7.12
CA ASP A 57 21.98 2.39 7.46
C ASP A 57 21.52 2.47 8.92
N LEU A 58 20.87 1.43 9.40
CA LEU A 58 20.32 1.41 10.76
C LEU A 58 21.32 0.95 11.82
N GLY A 59 22.50 0.51 11.40
CA GLY A 59 23.52 0.05 12.34
C GLY A 59 23.15 -1.21 13.06
N CYS A 60 22.52 -2.15 12.37
CA CYS A 60 22.13 -3.43 12.97
C CYS A 60 22.51 -4.56 12.03
N SER A 61 22.23 -5.80 12.43
CA SER A 61 22.49 -6.97 11.60
C SER A 61 21.41 -7.05 10.52
N ARG A 62 21.72 -7.80 9.46
CA ARG A 62 20.77 -8.06 8.40
C ARG A 62 19.52 -8.73 8.94
N SER A 63 19.71 -9.68 9.84
CA SER A 63 18.62 -10.37 10.51
C SER A 63 17.78 -9.39 11.35
N GLY A 64 18.44 -8.45 12.01
CA GLY A 64 17.75 -7.42 12.77
C GLY A 64 16.93 -6.48 11.88
N ALA A 65 17.48 -6.12 10.71
CA ALA A 65 16.77 -5.30 9.76
C ALA A 65 15.53 -6.03 9.23
N HIS A 66 15.69 -7.30 8.89
CA HIS A 66 14.58 -8.14 8.45
C HIS A 66 13.48 -8.18 9.52
N ASP A 67 13.89 -8.36 10.78
CA ASP A 67 12.95 -8.44 11.88
C ASP A 67 12.19 -7.12 12.09
N LEU A 68 12.89 -5.99 11.96
CA LEU A 68 12.25 -4.69 12.07
C LEU A 68 11.14 -4.52 11.04
N VAL A 69 11.44 -4.86 9.79
CA VAL A 69 10.46 -4.76 8.71
C VAL A 69 9.31 -5.73 8.96
N ARG A 70 9.63 -6.97 9.28
CA ARG A 70 8.61 -7.99 9.51
C ARG A 70 7.65 -7.60 10.61
N ARG A 71 8.17 -7.11 11.73
CA ARG A 71 7.33 -6.69 12.85
C ARG A 71 6.50 -5.46 12.51
N GLY A 72 7.12 -4.52 11.79
CA GLY A 72 6.39 -3.33 11.36
C GLY A 72 5.24 -3.67 10.45
N LEU A 73 5.48 -4.51 9.44
CA LEU A 73 4.42 -4.92 8.52
C LEU A 73 3.32 -5.70 9.23
N ALA A 74 3.69 -6.57 10.16
CA ALA A 74 2.70 -7.32 10.94
C ALA A 74 1.82 -6.38 11.75
N GLN A 75 2.41 -5.34 12.32
CA GLN A 75 1.65 -4.36 13.10
C GLN A 75 0.71 -3.57 12.20
N LEU A 76 1.16 -3.20 11.01
CA LEU A 76 0.31 -2.49 10.06
C LEU A 76 -0.91 -3.34 9.68
N GLU A 77 -0.68 -4.61 9.40
CA GLU A 77 -1.77 -5.51 9.04
C GLU A 77 -2.72 -5.74 10.20
N HIS A 78 -2.18 -5.79 11.40
CA HIS A 78 -3.00 -5.91 12.60
C HIS A 78 -3.92 -4.69 12.76
N CYS A 79 -3.36 -3.50 12.55
CA CYS A 79 -4.15 -2.26 12.63
C CYS A 79 -5.26 -2.26 11.58
N GLU A 80 -4.92 -2.69 10.37
CA GLU A 80 -5.91 -2.73 9.29
C GLU A 80 -7.04 -3.72 9.62
N ALA A 81 -6.68 -4.88 10.16
CA ALA A 81 -7.68 -5.88 10.51
C ALA A 81 -8.68 -5.33 11.55
N ARG A 82 -8.19 -4.47 12.43
CA ARG A 82 -9.04 -3.92 13.47
C ARG A 82 -9.80 -2.67 13.03
N LEU A 83 -9.18 -1.81 12.24
CA LEU A 83 -9.71 -0.48 11.95
C LEU A 83 -10.30 -0.32 10.55
N GLY A 84 -9.73 -1.01 9.56
CA GLY A 84 -10.25 -0.99 8.19
C GLY A 84 -10.14 0.33 7.46
N HIS A 85 -9.32 1.28 7.95
CA HIS A 85 -9.23 2.61 7.36
C HIS A 85 -8.62 2.60 5.95
N ALA A 86 -7.63 1.75 5.73
CA ALA A 86 -6.98 1.71 4.42
C ALA A 86 -7.93 1.19 3.35
N ALA A 87 -8.73 0.18 3.70
CA ALA A 87 -9.73 -0.35 2.77
C ALA A 87 -10.79 0.70 2.46
N GLU A 88 -11.20 1.45 3.48
CA GLU A 88 -12.19 2.50 3.29
C GLU A 88 -11.66 3.60 2.38
N LEU A 89 -10.41 4.04 2.59
CA LEU A 89 -9.81 5.06 1.74
C LEU A 89 -9.66 4.58 0.30
N ALA A 90 -9.29 3.33 0.12
CA ALA A 90 -9.16 2.78 -1.22
C ALA A 90 -10.52 2.77 -1.94
N ARG A 91 -11.59 2.44 -1.23
CA ARG A 91 -12.93 2.48 -1.81
C ARG A 91 -13.33 3.90 -2.19
N ARG A 92 -13.03 4.87 -1.34
CA ARG A 92 -13.30 6.28 -1.63
C ARG A 92 -12.54 6.75 -2.86
N ASP A 93 -11.26 6.41 -2.94
CA ASP A 93 -10.43 6.80 -4.08
C ASP A 93 -10.97 6.21 -5.37
N ALA A 94 -11.42 4.96 -5.34
CA ALA A 94 -11.99 4.30 -6.50
C ALA A 94 -13.28 4.99 -6.94
N VAL A 95 -14.14 5.33 -5.99
CA VAL A 95 -15.40 6.00 -6.28
C VAL A 95 -15.12 7.39 -6.86
N GLU A 96 -14.18 8.11 -6.28
CA GLU A 96 -13.81 9.43 -6.79
C GLU A 96 -13.27 9.37 -8.21
N ALA A 97 -12.45 8.37 -8.48
CA ALA A 97 -11.89 8.19 -9.82
C ALA A 97 -12.98 7.89 -10.83
N GLU A 98 -13.93 7.05 -10.47
CA GLU A 98 -15.07 6.73 -11.31
C GLU A 98 -15.92 7.96 -11.58
N LEU A 99 -16.16 8.75 -10.53
CA LEU A 99 -16.96 9.96 -10.65
C LEU A 99 -16.28 10.99 -11.55
N ARG A 100 -14.98 11.17 -11.40
CA ARG A 100 -14.22 12.08 -12.26
C ARG A 100 -14.27 11.64 -13.71
N ALA A 101 -14.14 10.34 -13.96
CA ALA A 101 -14.21 9.80 -15.31
C ALA A 101 -15.60 10.03 -15.91
N ALA A 102 -16.63 9.81 -15.12
CA ALA A 102 -18.01 10.02 -15.58
C ALA A 102 -18.27 11.49 -15.90
N LEU A 103 -17.79 12.39 -15.04
CA LEU A 103 -17.94 13.82 -15.27
C LEU A 103 -17.18 14.29 -16.50
N ALA A 104 -15.97 13.77 -16.68
CA ALA A 104 -15.18 14.12 -17.86
C ALA A 104 -15.87 13.65 -19.13
N HIS A 105 -16.41 12.44 -19.12
CA HIS A 105 -17.11 11.89 -20.26
C HIS A 105 -18.36 12.70 -20.56
N GLN A 106 -19.12 13.05 -19.54
CA GLN A 106 -20.34 13.83 -19.69
C GLN A 106 -20.04 15.23 -20.25
N ARG A 107 -18.98 15.84 -19.75
CA ARG A 107 -18.55 17.16 -20.18
C ARG A 107 -18.14 17.14 -21.66
N ALA A 108 -17.40 16.12 -22.06
CA ALA A 108 -17.01 15.96 -23.45
C ALA A 108 -18.23 15.74 -24.34
N GLY A 109 -19.16 14.94 -23.88
CA GLY A 109 -20.38 14.68 -24.60
C GLY A 109 -21.26 15.92 -24.75
N SER A 110 -21.38 16.72 -23.69
CA SER A 110 -22.20 17.89 -23.75
C SER A 110 -21.61 19.01 -24.62
N GLY A 111 -20.30 19.06 -24.73
CA GLY A 111 -19.65 20.09 -25.52
C GLY A 111 -19.66 19.81 -26.99
N ALA A 112 -19.70 18.54 -27.36
CA ALA A 112 -19.49 18.15 -28.74
C ALA A 112 -20.56 18.66 -29.73
N PRO A 113 -21.81 18.57 -29.43
CA PRO A 113 -22.81 18.91 -30.44
C PRO A 113 -22.99 20.38 -30.75
N HIS A 114 -22.33 21.19 -30.05
CA HIS A 114 -22.50 22.61 -30.30
C HIS A 114 -21.37 23.17 -31.13
#